data_6ec6bb7a53e7c7782b197681c6d7a634
#
_entry.id   6ec6bb7a53e7c7782b197681c6d7a634
#
_cell.length_a   1.000
_cell.length_b   1.000
_cell.length_c   1.000
_cell.angle_alpha   90.00
_cell.angle_beta   90.00
_cell.angle_gamma   90.00
#
_symmetry.space_group_name_H-M   'P 1'
#
loop_
_entity.id
_entity.type
_entity.pdbx_description
1 polymer ?
#
loop_
_entity_poly.entity_id
_entity_poly.type
_entity_poly.pdbx_seq_one_letter_code
_entity_poly.pdbx_strand_id
1 'polypeptide(L)'
;MDDLPEHGRNLAHMANRLASATSPYLRQHADNPVDWWSWGPEAFEVARQRDVPVLVSIGYSSCHWCHVMARETFADPQVGEYVNAHFVAIKVDREERPDVDQVFMRATQALTGQGGWPMTIFCTPDGEPFFAGTYFPPVARGGLPSFGQLVQAL
;
A
#
# COMPACT_ATOMS: atom_id res chain seq x y z
N MET A 1 14.78 32.39 -2.43
CA MET A 1 14.49 32.05 -2.34
C MET A 1 13.44 31.32 -2.46
N ASP A 2 12.75 31.46 -2.88
CA ASP A 2 11.74 30.69 -2.93
C ASP A 2 12.09 29.39 -3.34
N ASP A 3 13.21 29.12 -3.63
CA ASP A 3 13.64 27.85 -3.72
C ASP A 3 13.33 27.07 -2.56
N LEU A 4 13.39 27.68 -1.42
CA LEU A 4 13.23 27.00 -0.23
C LEU A 4 11.96 26.29 -0.18
N PRO A 5 10.85 26.88 -0.36
CA PRO A 5 9.61 26.20 -0.32
C PRO A 5 9.53 25.19 -1.43
N GLU A 6 10.11 25.50 -2.55
CA GLU A 6 10.08 24.57 -3.58
C GLU A 6 10.89 23.38 -3.29
N HIS A 7 12.03 23.60 -2.67
CA HIS A 7 12.85 22.52 -2.27
C HIS A 7 12.14 21.65 -1.27
N GLY A 8 11.51 22.23 -0.33
CA GLY A 8 10.78 21.47 0.65
C GLY A 8 9.71 20.66 -0.01
N ARG A 9 9.03 21.28 -0.94
CA ARG A 9 8.00 20.57 -1.62
C ARG A 9 8.56 19.43 -2.44
N ASN A 10 9.66 19.67 -3.12
CA ASN A 10 10.28 18.64 -3.90
C ASN A 10 10.73 17.49 -3.05
N LEU A 11 11.33 17.78 -1.93
CA LEU A 11 11.72 16.72 -1.03
C LEU A 11 10.53 15.92 -0.58
N ALA A 12 9.44 16.59 -0.29
CA ALA A 12 8.25 15.91 0.16
C ALA A 12 7.65 15.06 -0.94
N HIS A 13 7.78 15.52 -2.19
CA HIS A 13 7.21 14.79 -3.30
C HIS A 13 8.18 13.82 -3.90
N MET A 14 9.39 13.79 -3.44
CA MET A 14 10.34 12.91 -3.96
C MET A 14 10.06 11.55 -3.46
N ALA A 15 10.99 10.74 -3.56
CA ALA A 15 10.79 9.36 -3.27
C ALA A 15 10.44 9.15 -1.81
N ASN A 16 9.55 8.20 -1.58
CA ASN A 16 9.32 7.70 -0.24
C ASN A 16 10.48 6.76 0.11
N ARG A 17 10.39 6.09 1.27
CA ARG A 17 11.49 5.26 1.74
C ARG A 17 11.76 4.03 0.87
N LEU A 18 10.89 3.70 -0.07
CA LEU A 18 11.13 2.60 -0.98
C LEU A 18 12.22 2.91 -2.02
N ALA A 19 12.63 4.16 -2.13
CA ALA A 19 13.69 4.52 -3.04
C ALA A 19 15.00 3.81 -2.70
N SER A 20 15.21 3.48 -1.43
CA SER A 20 16.42 2.78 -1.01
C SER A 20 16.22 1.29 -0.82
N ALA A 21 15.08 0.75 -1.24
CA ALA A 21 14.85 -0.70 -1.16
C ALA A 21 15.72 -1.42 -2.17
N THR A 22 16.06 -2.67 -1.87
CA THR A 22 16.83 -3.47 -2.80
C THR A 22 15.96 -4.07 -3.89
N SER A 23 14.70 -4.28 -3.62
CA SER A 23 13.78 -4.86 -4.59
C SER A 23 13.47 -3.85 -5.70
N PRO A 24 13.68 -4.21 -6.97
CA PRO A 24 13.30 -3.32 -8.07
C PRO A 24 11.80 -3.04 -8.08
N TYR A 25 10.98 -4.03 -7.71
CA TYR A 25 9.54 -3.84 -7.65
C TYR A 25 9.19 -2.75 -6.64
N LEU A 26 9.80 -2.79 -5.46
CA LEU A 26 9.52 -1.78 -4.44
C LEU A 26 9.98 -0.40 -4.91
N ARG A 27 11.16 -0.32 -5.54
CA ARG A 27 11.64 0.96 -6.04
C ARG A 27 10.73 1.57 -7.08
N GLN A 28 9.98 0.76 -7.81
CA GLN A 28 9.02 1.27 -8.78
C GLN A 28 7.89 2.07 -8.13
N HIS A 29 7.69 1.91 -6.82
CA HIS A 29 6.66 2.61 -6.09
C HIS A 29 7.21 3.77 -5.26
N ALA A 30 8.49 4.11 -5.47
CA ALA A 30 9.13 5.17 -4.69
C ALA A 30 8.49 6.53 -4.91
N ASP A 31 7.90 6.75 -6.08
CA ASP A 31 7.31 8.05 -6.41
C ASP A 31 5.81 8.10 -6.18
N ASN A 32 5.21 7.06 -5.64
CA ASN A 32 3.79 7.10 -5.29
C ASN A 32 3.55 8.13 -4.17
N PRO A 33 2.44 8.83 -4.20
CA PRO A 33 2.09 9.72 -3.09
C PRO A 33 1.83 9.00 -1.78
N VAL A 34 1.55 7.70 -1.82
CA VAL A 34 1.43 6.91 -0.59
C VAL A 34 2.81 6.76 0.04
N ASP A 35 2.90 7.01 1.34
CA ASP A 35 4.16 6.94 2.08
C ASP A 35 4.45 5.49 2.47
N TRP A 36 4.87 4.71 1.51
CA TRP A 36 5.07 3.28 1.67
C TRP A 36 6.23 2.93 2.60
N TRP A 37 5.98 1.94 3.45
CA TRP A 37 7.02 1.31 4.28
C TRP A 37 7.38 -0.03 3.68
N SER A 38 8.59 -0.48 3.95
CA SER A 38 8.95 -1.89 3.70
C SER A 38 8.38 -2.72 4.84
N TRP A 39 8.23 -4.02 4.61
CA TRP A 39 7.78 -4.93 5.65
C TRP A 39 8.81 -4.97 6.77
N GLY A 40 8.36 -4.84 8.00
CA GLY A 40 9.23 -4.90 9.16
C GLY A 40 8.53 -4.43 10.41
N PRO A 41 9.13 -4.64 11.56
CA PRO A 41 8.50 -4.27 12.83
C PRO A 41 8.34 -2.76 13.01
N GLU A 42 9.16 -1.96 12.33
CA GLU A 42 9.09 -0.51 12.49
C GLU A 42 7.76 0.04 12.02
N ALA A 43 7.23 -0.46 10.91
CA ALA A 43 5.97 0.03 10.39
C ALA A 43 4.84 -0.27 11.36
N PHE A 44 4.85 -1.46 11.93
CA PHE A 44 3.80 -1.83 12.89
C PHE A 44 3.92 -1.04 14.19
N GLU A 45 5.15 -0.71 14.58
CA GLU A 45 5.34 0.11 15.77
C GLU A 45 4.78 1.52 15.58
N VAL A 46 5.01 2.10 14.40
CA VAL A 46 4.45 3.40 14.09
C VAL A 46 2.93 3.34 14.07
N ALA A 47 2.36 2.25 13.55
CA ALA A 47 0.91 2.08 13.53
C ALA A 47 0.34 2.02 14.95
N ARG A 48 1.04 1.32 15.85
CA ARG A 48 0.62 1.27 17.25
C ARG A 48 0.69 2.63 17.91
N GLN A 49 1.77 3.37 17.66
CA GLN A 49 1.93 4.69 18.26
C GLN A 49 0.88 5.66 17.76
N ARG A 50 0.52 5.57 16.49
CA ARG A 50 -0.49 6.43 15.90
C ARG A 50 -1.91 5.91 16.11
N ASP A 51 -2.04 4.66 16.55
CA ASP A 51 -3.33 4.01 16.74
C ASP A 51 -4.13 4.01 15.45
N VAL A 52 -3.50 3.56 14.38
CA VAL A 52 -4.13 3.47 13.07
C VAL A 52 -3.95 2.07 12.49
N PRO A 53 -4.85 1.64 11.62
CA PRO A 53 -4.68 0.32 10.98
C PRO A 53 -3.57 0.34 9.95
N VAL A 54 -3.19 -0.85 9.51
CA VAL A 54 -2.11 -1.04 8.56
C VAL A 54 -2.70 -1.53 7.25
N LEU A 55 -2.30 -0.90 6.16
CA LEU A 55 -2.60 -1.35 4.81
C LEU A 55 -1.40 -2.12 4.29
N VAL A 56 -1.59 -3.38 3.90
CA VAL A 56 -0.52 -4.19 3.32
C VAL A 56 -0.88 -4.45 1.86
N SER A 57 -0.01 -4.05 0.95
CA SER A 57 -0.21 -4.26 -0.48
C SER A 57 0.92 -5.13 -1.00
N ILE A 58 0.57 -6.28 -1.57
CA ILE A 58 1.55 -7.28 -1.99
C ILE A 58 1.44 -7.51 -3.48
N GLY A 59 2.57 -7.53 -4.16
CA GLY A 59 2.61 -7.77 -5.59
C GLY A 59 3.98 -8.24 -6.03
N TYR A 60 4.25 -8.11 -7.33
CA TYR A 60 5.54 -8.51 -7.90
C TYR A 60 5.74 -7.84 -9.26
N SER A 61 6.97 -7.92 -9.76
CA SER A 61 7.36 -7.13 -10.94
C SER A 61 6.57 -7.45 -12.20
N SER A 62 6.23 -8.72 -12.40
CA SER A 62 5.53 -9.12 -13.63
C SER A 62 4.02 -9.03 -13.51
N CYS A 63 3.51 -8.52 -12.42
CA CYS A 63 2.08 -8.50 -12.17
C CYS A 63 1.43 -7.31 -12.86
N HIS A 64 0.64 -7.59 -13.92
CA HIS A 64 0.00 -6.54 -14.70
C HIS A 64 -0.89 -5.64 -13.84
N TRP A 65 -1.80 -6.24 -13.06
CA TRP A 65 -2.75 -5.46 -12.29
C TRP A 65 -2.12 -4.75 -11.10
N CYS A 66 -0.97 -5.23 -10.62
CA CYS A 66 -0.20 -4.51 -9.63
C CYS A 66 0.29 -3.17 -10.20
N HIS A 67 0.76 -3.20 -11.45
CA HIS A 67 1.21 -1.99 -12.11
C HIS A 67 0.06 -1.05 -12.43
N VAL A 68 -1.09 -1.61 -12.82
CA VAL A 68 -2.27 -0.79 -13.08
C VAL A 68 -2.67 -0.06 -11.80
N MET A 69 -2.73 -0.77 -10.68
CA MET A 69 -3.12 -0.16 -9.42
C MET A 69 -2.11 0.89 -8.97
N ALA A 70 -0.82 0.64 -9.22
CA ALA A 70 0.21 1.61 -8.88
C ALA A 70 0.10 2.89 -9.68
N ARG A 71 -0.25 2.78 -10.96
CA ARG A 71 -0.33 3.93 -11.84
C ARG A 71 -1.63 4.69 -11.69
N GLU A 72 -2.71 4.01 -11.31
CA GLU A 72 -4.02 4.64 -11.23
C GLU A 72 -4.42 4.96 -9.80
N THR A 73 -4.63 3.93 -9.01
CA THR A 73 -5.17 4.09 -7.66
C THR A 73 -4.15 4.72 -6.72
N PHE A 74 -2.96 4.14 -6.66
CA PHE A 74 -1.94 4.61 -5.72
C PHE A 74 -1.18 5.85 -6.22
N ALA A 75 -1.41 6.25 -7.45
CA ALA A 75 -0.82 7.48 -7.97
C ALA A 75 -1.69 8.70 -7.74
N ASP A 76 -2.91 8.51 -7.28
CA ASP A 76 -3.84 9.59 -7.02
C ASP A 76 -3.42 10.33 -5.73
N PRO A 77 -3.10 11.63 -5.81
CA PRO A 77 -2.65 12.37 -4.64
C PRO A 77 -3.69 12.40 -3.51
N GLN A 78 -4.97 12.39 -3.84
CA GLN A 78 -6.01 12.39 -2.82
C GLN A 78 -6.03 11.07 -2.06
N VAL A 79 -5.86 9.97 -2.77
CA VAL A 79 -5.78 8.65 -2.15
C VAL A 79 -4.54 8.61 -1.25
N GLY A 80 -3.42 9.10 -1.74
CA GLY A 80 -2.19 9.13 -0.96
C GLY A 80 -2.35 9.93 0.32
N GLU A 81 -2.95 11.09 0.21
CA GLU A 81 -3.16 11.96 1.36
C GLU A 81 -4.02 11.28 2.41
N TYR A 82 -5.13 10.68 1.97
CA TYR A 82 -6.04 10.02 2.90
C TYR A 82 -5.37 8.83 3.58
N VAL A 83 -4.70 7.99 2.78
CA VAL A 83 -4.03 6.80 3.31
C VAL A 83 -2.95 7.20 4.30
N ASN A 84 -2.15 8.20 3.96
CA ASN A 84 -1.05 8.63 4.84
C ASN A 84 -1.57 9.18 6.15
N ALA A 85 -2.75 9.80 6.13
CA ALA A 85 -3.32 10.39 7.35
C ALA A 85 -3.96 9.34 8.25
N HIS A 86 -4.48 8.25 7.69
CA HIS A 86 -5.33 7.33 8.44
C HIS A 86 -4.79 5.91 8.55
N PHE A 87 -3.70 5.60 7.86
CA PHE A 87 -3.12 4.26 7.85
C PHE A 87 -1.61 4.33 7.88
N VAL A 88 -0.99 3.22 8.24
CA VAL A 88 0.41 2.97 7.90
C VAL A 88 0.38 1.99 6.73
N ALA A 89 1.04 2.32 5.64
CA ALA A 89 0.98 1.53 4.41
C ALA A 89 2.29 0.79 4.17
N ILE A 90 2.20 -0.51 3.97
CA ILE A 90 3.37 -1.37 3.74
C ILE A 90 3.26 -1.97 2.35
N LYS A 91 4.34 -1.89 1.58
CA LYS A 91 4.44 -2.53 0.27
C LYS A 91 5.35 -3.73 0.36
N VAL A 92 4.90 -4.87 -0.18
CA VAL A 92 5.64 -6.12 -0.10
C VAL A 92 5.85 -6.68 -1.50
N ASP A 93 7.09 -7.09 -1.79
CA ASP A 93 7.42 -7.83 -2.99
C ASP A 93 7.36 -9.31 -2.63
N ARG A 94 6.40 -10.04 -3.22
CA ARG A 94 6.23 -11.44 -2.88
C ARG A 94 7.42 -12.30 -3.28
N GLU A 95 8.20 -11.84 -4.21
CA GLU A 95 9.39 -12.58 -4.62
C GLU A 95 10.52 -12.42 -3.62
N GLU A 96 10.53 -11.30 -2.91
CA GLU A 96 11.50 -11.06 -1.86
C GLU A 96 11.06 -11.65 -0.53
N ARG A 97 9.76 -11.62 -0.26
CA ARG A 97 9.19 -12.12 0.99
C ARG A 97 8.04 -13.09 0.74
N PRO A 98 8.35 -14.27 0.18
CA PRO A 98 7.29 -15.27 -0.06
C PRO A 98 6.64 -15.77 1.23
N ASP A 99 7.33 -15.69 2.34
CA ASP A 99 6.78 -16.08 3.64
C ASP A 99 5.62 -15.17 4.03
N VAL A 100 5.80 -13.87 3.87
CA VAL A 100 4.75 -12.88 4.17
C VAL A 100 3.60 -13.08 3.20
N ASP A 101 3.91 -13.27 1.91
CA ASP A 101 2.89 -13.49 0.89
C ASP A 101 2.01 -14.68 1.23
N GLN A 102 2.61 -15.80 1.66
CA GLN A 102 1.84 -17.00 1.97
C GLN A 102 0.87 -16.78 3.12
N VAL A 103 1.32 -16.13 4.16
CA VAL A 103 0.47 -15.88 5.32
C VAL A 103 -0.73 -15.04 4.94
N PHE A 104 -0.49 -13.95 4.20
CA PHE A 104 -1.58 -13.06 3.83
C PHE A 104 -2.46 -13.64 2.72
N MET A 105 -1.90 -14.51 1.88
CA MET A 105 -2.73 -15.21 0.89
C MET A 105 -3.76 -16.10 1.60
N ARG A 106 -3.34 -16.82 2.64
CA ARG A 106 -4.26 -17.64 3.41
C ARG A 106 -5.34 -16.80 4.06
N ALA A 107 -4.94 -15.63 4.60
CA ALA A 107 -5.91 -14.74 5.22
C ALA A 107 -6.89 -14.20 4.19
N THR A 108 -6.41 -13.83 3.02
CA THR A 108 -7.26 -13.31 1.96
C THR A 108 -8.25 -14.35 1.50
N GLN A 109 -7.79 -15.59 1.31
CA GLN A 109 -8.66 -16.68 0.91
C GLN A 109 -9.69 -16.99 1.99
N ALA A 110 -9.30 -16.91 3.26
CA ALA A 110 -10.24 -17.15 4.36
C ALA A 110 -11.31 -16.09 4.45
N LEU A 111 -10.92 -14.83 4.18
CA LEU A 111 -11.86 -13.71 4.32
C LEU A 111 -12.75 -13.54 3.09
N THR A 112 -12.26 -13.87 1.89
CA THR A 112 -12.97 -13.57 0.66
C THR A 112 -13.33 -14.79 -0.17
N GLY A 113 -12.74 -15.94 0.12
CA GLY A 113 -12.91 -17.12 -0.72
C GLY A 113 -12.03 -17.14 -1.94
N GLN A 114 -11.26 -16.11 -2.19
CA GLN A 114 -10.41 -15.99 -3.36
C GLN A 114 -9.07 -15.39 -2.99
N GLY A 115 -8.10 -15.52 -3.87
CA GLY A 115 -6.80 -14.89 -3.71
C GLY A 115 -6.29 -14.42 -5.05
N GLY A 116 -5.24 -13.62 -5.03
CA GLY A 116 -4.65 -13.11 -6.24
C GLY A 116 -3.79 -11.88 -5.95
N TRP A 117 -3.20 -11.34 -6.99
CA TRP A 117 -2.38 -10.14 -6.88
C TRP A 117 -2.88 -9.08 -7.84
N PRO A 118 -2.82 -7.81 -7.44
CA PRO A 118 -2.26 -7.31 -6.19
C PRO A 118 -3.13 -7.78 -5.03
N MET A 119 -2.50 -8.10 -3.90
CA MET A 119 -3.22 -8.49 -2.70
C MET A 119 -3.29 -7.27 -1.79
N THR A 120 -4.49 -6.94 -1.33
CA THR A 120 -4.74 -5.75 -0.52
C THR A 120 -5.36 -6.19 0.78
N ILE A 121 -4.65 -5.95 1.89
CA ILE A 121 -5.09 -6.42 3.20
C ILE A 121 -5.05 -5.24 4.17
N PHE A 122 -6.06 -5.18 5.03
CA PHE A 122 -6.08 -4.22 6.12
C PHE A 122 -5.98 -4.97 7.44
N CYS A 123 -5.06 -4.54 8.29
CA CYS A 123 -4.75 -5.21 9.56
C CYS A 123 -4.89 -4.24 10.71
N THR A 124 -5.12 -4.79 11.89
CA THR A 124 -4.96 -4.03 13.12
C THR A 124 -3.48 -3.65 13.28
N PRO A 125 -3.16 -2.71 14.16
CA PRO A 125 -1.74 -2.37 14.40
C PRO A 125 -0.90 -3.56 14.86
N ASP A 126 -1.54 -4.62 15.34
CA ASP A 126 -0.83 -5.83 15.75
C ASP A 126 -0.69 -6.83 14.61
N GLY A 127 -1.17 -6.49 13.43
CA GLY A 127 -0.97 -7.34 12.27
C GLY A 127 -2.06 -8.35 12.02
N GLU A 128 -3.22 -8.19 12.65
CA GLU A 128 -4.33 -9.13 12.46
C GLU A 128 -5.22 -8.66 11.32
N PRO A 129 -5.35 -9.43 10.23
CA PRO A 129 -6.16 -9.02 9.09
C PRO A 129 -7.64 -8.95 9.46
N PHE A 130 -8.32 -7.89 9.02
CA PHE A 130 -9.77 -7.79 9.21
C PHE A 130 -10.51 -7.49 7.92
N PHE A 131 -9.81 -7.14 6.86
CA PHE A 131 -10.41 -6.95 5.55
C PHE A 131 -9.38 -7.30 4.50
N ALA A 132 -9.82 -7.89 3.38
CA ALA A 132 -8.90 -8.25 2.32
C ALA A 132 -9.60 -8.19 0.97
N GLY A 133 -8.80 -8.03 -0.07
CA GLY A 133 -9.25 -8.07 -1.45
C GLY A 133 -8.04 -8.09 -2.34
N THR A 134 -8.26 -7.85 -3.62
CA THR A 134 -7.16 -7.84 -4.58
C THR A 134 -7.07 -6.47 -5.23
N TYR A 135 -7.50 -6.35 -6.46
CA TYR A 135 -7.45 -5.09 -7.17
C TYR A 135 -8.63 -4.20 -6.79
N PHE A 136 -8.38 -2.91 -6.57
CA PHE A 136 -9.44 -1.92 -6.39
C PHE A 136 -9.18 -0.75 -7.34
N PRO A 137 -10.20 -0.36 -8.12
CA PRO A 137 -10.04 0.69 -9.12
C PRO A 137 -10.02 2.10 -8.51
N PRO A 138 -9.59 3.10 -9.29
CA PRO A 138 -9.64 4.49 -8.82
C PRO A 138 -11.05 5.05 -8.80
N VAL A 139 -11.96 4.48 -9.61
CA VAL A 139 -13.37 4.85 -9.58
C VAL A 139 -14.19 3.57 -9.50
N ALA A 140 -15.36 3.64 -8.89
CA ALA A 140 -16.20 2.46 -8.73
C ALA A 140 -16.62 1.91 -10.09
N ARG A 141 -16.50 0.60 -10.26
CA ARG A 141 -16.92 -0.06 -11.51
C ARG A 141 -16.94 -1.57 -11.30
N GLY A 142 -17.72 -2.25 -12.15
CA GLY A 142 -17.74 -3.71 -12.13
C GLY A 142 -18.14 -4.31 -10.82
N GLY A 143 -18.97 -3.61 -10.07
CA GLY A 143 -19.40 -4.09 -8.75
C GLY A 143 -18.40 -3.83 -7.65
N LEU A 144 -17.24 -3.25 -7.97
CA LEU A 144 -16.23 -2.92 -6.96
C LEU A 144 -16.34 -1.45 -6.58
N PRO A 145 -16.18 -1.11 -5.30
CA PRO A 145 -16.07 0.28 -4.91
C PRO A 145 -14.73 0.85 -5.40
N SER A 146 -14.62 2.17 -5.45
CA SER A 146 -13.32 2.76 -5.65
C SER A 146 -12.49 2.52 -4.41
N PHE A 147 -11.17 2.55 -4.57
CA PHE A 147 -10.29 2.40 -3.42
C PHE A 147 -10.54 3.50 -2.40
N GLY A 148 -10.80 4.74 -2.87
CA GLY A 148 -11.10 5.83 -1.97
C GLY A 148 -12.35 5.57 -1.14
N GLN A 149 -13.40 5.04 -1.76
CA GLN A 149 -14.62 4.68 -1.03
C GLN A 149 -14.33 3.59 0.01
N LEU A 150 -13.51 2.63 -0.37
CA LEU A 150 -13.19 1.53 0.52
C LEU A 150 -12.47 2.01 1.77
N VAL A 151 -11.42 2.81 1.60
CA VAL A 151 -10.63 3.23 2.77
C VAL A 151 -11.43 4.14 3.69
N GLN A 152 -12.35 4.91 3.15
CA GLN A 152 -13.19 5.75 3.98
C GLN A 152 -14.19 4.94 4.79
N ALA A 153 -14.53 3.75 4.33
CA ALA A 153 -15.47 2.88 5.04
C ALA A 153 -14.78 2.07 6.14
N LEU A 154 -13.49 1.98 6.09
CA LEU A 154 -12.73 1.23 7.09
C LEU A 154 -12.22 2.16 8.20
#